data_651016f2800d3ca85fb5c90368266ed3
#
_entry.id   651016f2800d3ca85fb5c90368266ed3
#
_cell.length_a   1.000
_cell.length_b   1.000
_cell.length_c   1.000
_cell.angle_alpha   90.00
_cell.angle_beta   90.00
_cell.angle_gamma   90.00
#
_symmetry.space_group_name_H-M   'P 1'
#
loop_
_entity.id
_entity.type
_entity.pdbx_description
1 polymer ?
#
loop_
_entity_poly.entity_id
_entity_poly.type
_entity_poly.pdbx_seq_one_letter_code
_entity_poly.pdbx_strand_id
1 'polypeptide(L)'
;MKTDIILCGVGGQGILSIATIIGEAALKENLYIKQAEVHGMSQRGGDVQSNLRISSDPIQSDLIPKGGADVIISMEPMEALRYLPFLAKDGWIITSSTPFVNIPNYPEFETIKKDLESLPHVILVDIEQKAKNAGVPRSANVILLGAAQKALGIEYDKLEDAIRRVFGRKGEAIVEANIKALGIGAACSK
;
A
#
# COMPACT_ATOMS: atom_id res chain seq x y z
N MET A 1 -15.70 10.79 6.92
CA MET A 1 -14.60 9.82 6.68
C MET A 1 -13.29 10.57 6.71
N LYS A 2 -12.26 10.01 7.36
CA LYS A 2 -10.87 10.50 7.27
C LYS A 2 -9.95 9.29 7.38
N THR A 3 -8.97 9.17 6.49
CA THR A 3 -7.98 8.10 6.53
C THR A 3 -6.63 8.66 6.09
N ASP A 4 -5.65 8.59 6.97
CA ASP A 4 -4.27 9.01 6.75
C ASP A 4 -3.40 7.77 6.50
N ILE A 5 -2.76 7.70 5.33
CA ILE A 5 -2.10 6.50 4.82
C ILE A 5 -0.63 6.80 4.54
N ILE A 6 0.28 6.04 5.12
CA ILE A 6 1.68 5.97 4.69
C ILE A 6 1.83 4.83 3.70
N LEU A 7 2.23 5.15 2.48
CA LEU A 7 2.65 4.16 1.48
C LEU A 7 4.16 4.14 1.45
N CYS A 8 4.79 2.99 1.62
CA CYS A 8 6.25 2.90 1.64
C CYS A 8 6.79 1.62 1.00
N GLY A 9 8.08 1.61 0.77
CA GLY A 9 8.79 0.47 0.18
C GLY A 9 10.05 0.93 -0.54
N VAL A 10 10.51 0.13 -1.47
CA VAL A 10 11.72 0.40 -2.26
C VAL A 10 11.34 0.88 -3.66
N GLY A 11 12.09 1.83 -4.18
CA GLY A 11 11.87 2.42 -5.50
C GLY A 11 11.79 1.37 -6.62
N GLY A 12 10.69 1.42 -7.38
CA GLY A 12 10.38 0.46 -8.45
C GLY A 12 9.30 -0.56 -8.10
N GLN A 13 8.87 -0.68 -6.84
CA GLN A 13 7.87 -1.65 -6.40
C GLN A 13 6.40 -1.27 -6.71
N GLY A 14 6.16 -0.10 -7.31
CA GLY A 14 4.83 0.29 -7.76
C GLY A 14 3.94 0.94 -6.68
N ILE A 15 4.53 1.57 -5.67
CA ILE A 15 3.85 2.30 -4.59
C ILE A 15 2.94 3.39 -5.15
N LEU A 16 3.40 4.13 -6.15
CA LEU A 16 2.61 5.19 -6.79
C LEU A 16 1.34 4.68 -7.48
N SER A 17 1.36 3.45 -8.00
CA SER A 17 0.16 2.87 -8.60
C SER A 17 -0.91 2.62 -7.55
N ILE A 18 -0.52 2.21 -6.34
CA ILE A 18 -1.43 2.05 -5.19
C ILE A 18 -2.04 3.41 -4.83
N ALA A 19 -1.20 4.46 -4.68
CA ALA A 19 -1.66 5.81 -4.39
C ALA A 19 -2.65 6.33 -5.45
N THR A 20 -2.35 6.10 -6.73
CA THR A 20 -3.21 6.51 -7.85
C THR A 20 -4.58 5.83 -7.80
N ILE A 21 -4.64 4.52 -7.53
CA ILE A 21 -5.90 3.78 -7.45
C ILE A 21 -6.75 4.28 -6.27
N ILE A 22 -6.13 4.43 -5.08
CA ILE A 22 -6.83 4.95 -3.90
C ILE A 22 -7.33 6.38 -4.16
N GLY A 23 -6.50 7.23 -4.75
CA GLY A 23 -6.85 8.60 -5.09
C GLY A 23 -8.03 8.67 -6.06
N GLU A 24 -8.02 7.86 -7.12
CA GLU A 24 -9.11 7.80 -8.10
C GLU A 24 -10.43 7.32 -7.46
N ALA A 25 -10.36 6.32 -6.57
CA ALA A 25 -11.53 5.85 -5.82
C ALA A 25 -12.09 6.96 -4.91
N ALA A 26 -11.23 7.64 -4.16
CA ALA A 26 -11.63 8.71 -3.25
C ALA A 26 -12.22 9.94 -3.99
N LEU A 27 -11.67 10.33 -5.13
CA LEU A 27 -12.21 11.42 -5.97
C LEU A 27 -13.64 11.13 -6.43
N LYS A 28 -13.96 9.87 -6.74
CA LYS A 28 -15.32 9.48 -7.14
C LYS A 28 -16.34 9.55 -6.00
N GLU A 29 -15.88 9.42 -4.79
CA GLU A 29 -16.69 9.61 -3.59
C GLU A 29 -16.73 11.07 -3.12
N ASN A 30 -16.25 12.00 -3.94
CA ASN A 30 -16.16 13.45 -3.64
C ASN A 30 -15.36 13.77 -2.36
N LEU A 31 -14.35 12.93 -2.05
CA LEU A 31 -13.46 13.17 -0.93
C LEU A 31 -12.31 14.11 -1.31
N TYR A 32 -11.88 14.90 -0.35
CA TYR A 32 -10.64 15.65 -0.45
C TYR A 32 -9.44 14.72 -0.38
N ILE A 33 -8.43 15.02 -1.21
CA ILE A 33 -7.19 14.24 -1.29
C ILE A 33 -6.01 15.18 -1.20
N LYS A 34 -5.01 14.78 -0.43
CA LYS A 34 -3.65 15.35 -0.50
C LYS A 34 -2.62 14.24 -0.53
N GLN A 35 -1.60 14.43 -1.33
CA GLN A 35 -0.47 13.51 -1.44
C GLN A 35 0.84 14.28 -1.43
N ALA A 36 1.81 13.79 -0.66
CA ALA A 36 3.20 14.23 -0.70
C ALA A 36 4.10 12.99 -0.79
N GLU A 37 4.98 12.98 -1.78
CA GLU A 37 5.92 11.90 -1.99
C GLU A 37 7.33 12.35 -1.65
N VAL A 38 8.06 11.50 -0.94
CA VAL A 38 9.47 11.67 -0.63
C VAL A 38 10.22 10.45 -1.15
N HIS A 39 11.22 10.69 -1.95
CA HIS A 39 12.15 9.65 -2.41
C HIS A 39 13.57 10.20 -2.43
N GLY A 40 14.54 9.30 -2.24
CA GLY A 40 15.95 9.66 -2.37
C GLY A 40 16.32 9.99 -3.82
N MET A 41 17.53 10.51 -4.03
CA MET A 41 18.06 10.79 -5.37
C MET A 41 18.18 9.53 -6.24
N SER A 42 18.25 8.34 -5.62
CA SER A 42 18.18 7.06 -6.30
C SER A 42 16.72 6.67 -6.56
N GLN A 43 16.28 6.76 -7.81
CA GLN A 43 14.92 6.39 -8.22
C GLN A 43 14.64 4.88 -8.18
N ARG A 44 15.67 4.05 -8.00
CA ARG A 44 15.57 2.60 -7.89
C ARG A 44 16.42 2.10 -6.74
N GLY A 45 15.85 1.20 -5.93
CA GLY A 45 16.54 0.58 -4.80
C GLY A 45 16.67 1.47 -3.55
N GLY A 46 16.24 2.73 -3.60
CA GLY A 46 16.17 3.63 -2.45
C GLY A 46 14.81 3.58 -1.75
N ASP A 47 14.77 4.06 -0.51
CA ASP A 47 13.53 4.26 0.25
C ASP A 47 12.57 5.21 -0.47
N VAL A 48 11.30 4.85 -0.51
CA VAL A 48 10.21 5.69 -1.04
C VAL A 48 9.10 5.75 0.00
N GLN A 49 8.68 6.96 0.31
CA GLN A 49 7.54 7.25 1.18
C GLN A 49 6.53 8.13 0.44
N SER A 50 5.26 7.81 0.56
CA SER A 50 4.18 8.69 0.14
C SER A 50 3.18 8.85 1.28
N ASN A 51 2.92 10.11 1.67
CA ASN A 51 1.82 10.48 2.54
C ASN A 51 0.58 10.64 1.65
N LEU A 52 -0.46 9.86 1.88
CA LEU A 52 -1.73 9.98 1.18
C LEU A 52 -2.83 10.21 2.21
N ARG A 53 -3.53 11.33 2.09
CA ARG A 53 -4.60 11.71 3.01
C ARG A 53 -5.90 11.84 2.25
N ILE A 54 -6.95 11.19 2.74
CA ILE A 54 -8.30 11.28 2.20
C ILE A 54 -9.28 11.69 3.32
N SER A 55 -10.24 12.57 3.00
CA SER A 55 -11.17 13.10 4.00
C SER A 55 -12.46 13.62 3.36
N SER A 56 -13.57 13.52 4.10
CA SER A 56 -14.82 14.26 3.77
C SER A 56 -14.70 15.76 4.01
N ASP A 57 -13.70 16.20 4.78
CA ASP A 57 -13.46 17.61 5.10
C ASP A 57 -12.17 18.10 4.45
N PRO A 58 -12.00 19.42 4.21
CA PRO A 58 -10.80 19.99 3.64
C PRO A 58 -9.53 19.64 4.45
N ILE A 59 -8.51 19.14 3.75
CA ILE A 59 -7.23 18.75 4.35
C ILE A 59 -6.27 19.95 4.30
N GLN A 60 -5.76 20.40 5.46
CA GLN A 60 -4.89 21.57 5.54
C GLN A 60 -3.42 21.26 5.19
N SER A 61 -2.89 20.10 5.59
CA SER A 61 -1.52 19.66 5.33
C SER A 61 -1.50 18.36 4.55
N ASP A 62 -0.53 18.20 3.66
CA ASP A 62 -0.25 16.97 2.93
C ASP A 62 0.64 15.97 3.70
N LEU A 63 1.28 16.44 4.81
CA LEU A 63 2.10 15.58 5.65
C LEU A 63 1.30 14.99 6.81
N ILE A 64 1.57 13.72 7.09
CA ILE A 64 1.01 12.99 8.23
C ILE A 64 1.98 13.12 9.40
N PRO A 65 1.55 13.59 10.58
CA PRO A 65 2.40 13.66 11.74
C PRO A 65 2.69 12.28 12.32
N LYS A 66 3.75 12.17 13.14
CA LYS A 66 4.02 10.95 13.91
C LYS A 66 2.80 10.58 14.77
N GLY A 67 2.48 9.29 14.79
CA GLY A 67 1.29 8.78 15.48
C GLY A 67 -0.05 9.10 14.79
N GLY A 68 -0.03 9.63 13.55
CA GLY A 68 -1.23 10.08 12.84
C GLY A 68 -1.66 9.20 11.68
N ALA A 69 -0.90 8.18 11.30
CA ALA A 69 -1.25 7.30 10.20
C ALA A 69 -2.24 6.21 10.65
N ASP A 70 -3.41 6.19 10.04
CA ASP A 70 -4.40 5.13 10.28
C ASP A 70 -3.96 3.81 9.64
N VAL A 71 -3.22 3.88 8.51
CA VAL A 71 -2.77 2.72 7.77
C VAL A 71 -1.35 2.93 7.25
N ILE A 72 -0.49 1.92 7.42
CA ILE A 72 0.78 1.79 6.70
C ILE A 72 0.64 0.66 5.68
N ILE A 73 0.83 0.95 4.40
CA ILE A 73 0.90 -0.06 3.34
C ILE A 73 2.33 -0.09 2.83
N SER A 74 3.03 -1.20 3.06
CA SER A 74 4.43 -1.33 2.71
C SER A 74 4.68 -2.48 1.72
N MET A 75 5.35 -2.16 0.63
CA MET A 75 5.80 -3.17 -0.35
C MET A 75 7.00 -3.98 0.14
N GLU A 76 7.59 -3.59 1.29
CA GLU A 76 8.81 -4.18 1.82
C GLU A 76 8.72 -4.22 3.36
N PRO A 77 9.00 -5.39 4.01
CA PRO A 77 8.70 -5.56 5.44
C PRO A 77 9.58 -4.71 6.37
N MET A 78 10.84 -4.47 6.05
CA MET A 78 11.70 -3.59 6.87
C MET A 78 11.26 -2.13 6.76
N GLU A 79 10.78 -1.69 5.59
CA GLU A 79 10.25 -0.34 5.42
C GLU A 79 8.95 -0.15 6.22
N ALA A 80 8.14 -1.19 6.43
CA ALA A 80 6.99 -1.10 7.33
C ALA A 80 7.40 -0.74 8.75
N LEU A 81 8.47 -1.34 9.27
CA LEU A 81 9.01 -1.02 10.60
C LEU A 81 9.67 0.35 10.65
N ARG A 82 10.29 0.83 9.57
CA ARG A 82 10.88 2.17 9.47
C ARG A 82 9.84 3.26 9.73
N TYR A 83 8.63 3.09 9.21
CA TYR A 83 7.54 4.06 9.36
C TYR A 83 6.62 3.82 10.56
N LEU A 84 6.91 2.82 11.39
CA LEU A 84 6.18 2.55 12.64
C LEU A 84 5.96 3.78 13.54
N PRO A 85 6.92 4.73 13.68
CA PRO A 85 6.70 5.96 14.46
C PRO A 85 5.54 6.84 13.96
N PHE A 86 5.08 6.65 12.73
CA PHE A 86 3.93 7.38 12.18
C PHE A 86 2.60 6.70 12.44
N LEU A 87 2.59 5.39 12.81
CA LEU A 87 1.38 4.62 13.02
C LEU A 87 0.59 5.14 14.21
N ALA A 88 -0.71 5.35 14.05
CA ALA A 88 -1.63 5.65 15.13
C ALA A 88 -1.79 4.44 16.06
N LYS A 89 -2.27 4.67 17.29
CA LYS A 89 -2.39 3.64 18.33
C LYS A 89 -3.20 2.42 17.86
N ASP A 90 -4.28 2.66 17.12
CA ASP A 90 -5.17 1.63 16.61
C ASP A 90 -5.01 1.44 15.08
N GLY A 91 -3.89 1.90 14.54
CA GLY A 91 -3.57 1.83 13.11
C GLY A 91 -3.21 0.43 12.64
N TRP A 92 -3.32 0.21 11.33
CA TRP A 92 -3.04 -1.05 10.67
C TRP A 92 -1.75 -1.01 9.87
N ILE A 93 -1.02 -2.11 9.86
CA ILE A 93 0.11 -2.35 8.95
C ILE A 93 -0.26 -3.46 7.99
N ILE A 94 -0.20 -3.18 6.70
CA ILE A 94 -0.35 -4.17 5.64
C ILE A 94 0.96 -4.20 4.85
N THR A 95 1.66 -5.32 4.88
CA THR A 95 2.99 -5.38 4.28
C THR A 95 3.26 -6.69 3.54
N SER A 96 4.16 -6.61 2.54
CA SER A 96 4.72 -7.80 1.91
C SER A 96 5.54 -8.60 2.91
N SER A 97 5.51 -9.93 2.79
CA SER A 97 6.42 -10.83 3.49
C SER A 97 7.72 -11.09 2.73
N THR A 98 7.90 -10.49 1.56
CA THR A 98 9.08 -10.70 0.72
C THR A 98 10.09 -9.57 0.94
N PRO A 99 11.27 -9.85 1.54
CA PRO A 99 12.32 -8.85 1.70
C PRO A 99 12.90 -8.40 0.36
N PHE A 100 13.27 -7.13 0.28
CA PHE A 100 14.09 -6.60 -0.80
C PHE A 100 15.51 -6.31 -0.30
N VAL A 101 16.38 -7.31 -0.34
CA VAL A 101 17.75 -7.23 0.20
C VAL A 101 18.61 -6.35 -0.72
N ASN A 102 18.68 -5.07 -0.42
CA ASN A 102 19.43 -4.04 -1.18
C ASN A 102 20.63 -3.45 -0.43
N ILE A 103 20.87 -3.90 0.80
CA ILE A 103 21.98 -3.46 1.65
C ILE A 103 22.73 -4.66 2.24
N PRO A 104 24.06 -4.58 2.45
CA PRO A 104 24.85 -5.70 2.96
C PRO A 104 24.48 -6.17 4.37
N ASN A 105 23.97 -5.27 5.20
CA ASN A 105 23.56 -5.51 6.59
C ASN A 105 22.04 -5.61 6.77
N TYR A 106 21.34 -6.10 5.74
CA TYR A 106 19.90 -6.35 5.86
C TYR A 106 19.64 -7.35 7.00
N PRO A 107 18.74 -7.06 7.94
CA PRO A 107 18.44 -7.96 9.05
C PRO A 107 17.87 -9.31 8.56
N GLU A 108 18.05 -10.36 9.36
CA GLU A 108 17.41 -11.65 9.10
C GLU A 108 15.88 -11.48 9.08
N PHE A 109 15.23 -12.02 8.04
CA PHE A 109 13.80 -11.85 7.84
C PHE A 109 12.95 -12.34 9.02
N GLU A 110 13.35 -13.44 9.66
CA GLU A 110 12.62 -13.98 10.83
C GLU A 110 12.60 -12.98 12.00
N THR A 111 13.62 -12.12 12.14
CA THR A 111 13.63 -11.05 13.14
C THR A 111 12.59 -9.97 12.78
N ILE A 112 12.61 -9.50 11.53
CA ILE A 112 11.64 -8.51 11.03
C ILE A 112 10.21 -9.03 11.16
N LYS A 113 9.99 -10.28 10.78
CA LYS A 113 8.70 -10.95 10.88
C LYS A 113 8.19 -11.02 12.31
N LYS A 114 9.05 -11.43 13.24
CA LYS A 114 8.72 -11.48 14.69
C LYS A 114 8.34 -10.11 15.23
N ASP A 115 9.07 -9.07 14.84
CA ASP A 115 8.78 -7.70 15.26
C ASP A 115 7.42 -7.24 14.71
N LEU A 116 7.13 -7.50 13.43
CA LEU A 116 5.83 -7.20 12.82
C LEU A 116 4.70 -7.98 13.50
N GLU A 117 4.85 -9.29 13.71
CA GLU A 117 3.83 -10.16 14.32
C GLU A 117 3.58 -9.83 15.80
N SER A 118 4.49 -9.10 16.46
CA SER A 118 4.29 -8.60 17.82
C SER A 118 3.32 -7.42 17.92
N LEU A 119 3.00 -6.79 16.79
CA LEU A 119 2.10 -5.63 16.73
C LEU A 119 0.64 -6.09 16.61
N PRO A 120 -0.32 -5.32 17.16
CA PRO A 120 -1.70 -5.79 17.29
C PRO A 120 -2.45 -5.93 15.96
N HIS A 121 -2.15 -5.07 14.98
CA HIS A 121 -2.93 -4.96 13.76
C HIS A 121 -2.02 -5.05 12.53
N VAL A 122 -1.59 -6.28 12.20
CA VAL A 122 -0.71 -6.55 11.06
C VAL A 122 -1.30 -7.59 10.12
N ILE A 123 -1.20 -7.33 8.83
CA ILE A 123 -1.46 -8.26 7.74
C ILE A 123 -0.17 -8.43 6.96
N LEU A 124 0.44 -9.61 7.05
CA LEU A 124 1.64 -9.98 6.32
C LEU A 124 1.26 -10.88 5.14
N VAL A 125 1.60 -10.49 3.92
CA VAL A 125 1.15 -11.17 2.69
C VAL A 125 2.33 -11.49 1.78
N ASP A 126 2.47 -12.74 1.36
CA ASP A 126 3.39 -13.11 0.28
C ASP A 126 2.77 -12.73 -1.07
N ILE A 127 2.90 -11.45 -1.42
CA ILE A 127 2.31 -10.88 -2.64
C ILE A 127 2.98 -11.40 -3.90
N GLU A 128 4.28 -11.67 -3.86
CA GLU A 128 5.05 -12.14 -5.01
C GLU A 128 4.63 -13.57 -5.38
N GLN A 129 4.58 -14.48 -4.40
CA GLN A 129 4.17 -15.85 -4.65
C GLN A 129 2.70 -15.95 -5.07
N LYS A 130 1.82 -15.15 -4.44
CA LYS A 130 0.41 -15.09 -4.82
C LYS A 130 0.22 -14.57 -6.24
N ALA A 131 0.93 -13.50 -6.63
CA ALA A 131 0.88 -12.95 -7.98
C ALA A 131 1.40 -13.95 -9.03
N LYS A 132 2.50 -14.64 -8.73
CA LYS A 132 3.09 -15.67 -9.58
C LYS A 132 2.10 -16.83 -9.79
N ASN A 133 1.55 -17.37 -8.71
CA ASN A 133 0.60 -18.49 -8.76
C ASN A 133 -0.67 -18.14 -9.54
N ALA A 134 -1.10 -16.89 -9.49
CA ALA A 134 -2.27 -16.41 -10.22
C ALA A 134 -1.99 -16.01 -11.68
N GLY A 135 -0.72 -16.02 -12.12
CA GLY A 135 -0.32 -15.58 -13.47
C GLY A 135 -0.38 -14.06 -13.67
N VAL A 136 -0.32 -13.28 -12.61
CA VAL A 136 -0.36 -11.80 -12.63
C VAL A 136 0.86 -11.16 -11.93
N PRO A 137 2.11 -11.56 -12.26
CA PRO A 137 3.29 -11.16 -11.50
C PRO A 137 3.55 -9.65 -11.47
N ARG A 138 3.02 -8.90 -12.44
CA ARG A 138 3.16 -7.43 -12.51
C ARG A 138 2.14 -6.67 -11.66
N SER A 139 1.21 -7.38 -11.01
CA SER A 139 0.14 -6.80 -10.20
C SER A 139 0.28 -7.16 -8.70
N ALA A 140 1.48 -7.54 -8.25
CA ALA A 140 1.72 -7.88 -6.85
C ALA A 140 1.38 -6.73 -5.89
N ASN A 141 1.68 -5.48 -6.29
CA ASN A 141 1.30 -4.30 -5.54
C ASN A 141 -0.21 -4.13 -5.37
N VAL A 142 -1.01 -4.57 -6.35
CA VAL A 142 -2.48 -4.50 -6.27
C VAL A 142 -3.03 -5.61 -5.35
N ILE A 143 -2.32 -6.73 -5.20
CA ILE A 143 -2.64 -7.73 -4.14
C ILE A 143 -2.52 -7.06 -2.77
N LEU A 144 -1.46 -6.30 -2.54
CA LEU A 144 -1.27 -5.60 -1.26
C LEU A 144 -2.37 -4.56 -1.02
N LEU A 145 -2.75 -3.80 -2.06
CA LEU A 145 -3.90 -2.89 -1.99
C LEU A 145 -5.19 -3.62 -1.60
N GLY A 146 -5.47 -4.77 -2.21
CA GLY A 146 -6.63 -5.59 -1.86
C GLY A 146 -6.62 -6.03 -0.40
N ALA A 147 -5.46 -6.44 0.11
CA ALA A 147 -5.31 -6.81 1.52
C ALA A 147 -5.55 -5.63 2.48
N ALA A 148 -5.30 -4.40 2.02
CA ALA A 148 -5.53 -3.17 2.80
C ALA A 148 -6.97 -2.66 2.72
N GLN A 149 -7.82 -3.20 1.87
CA GLN A 149 -9.12 -2.63 1.51
C GLN A 149 -10.00 -2.29 2.73
N LYS A 150 -10.14 -3.21 3.69
CA LYS A 150 -10.95 -2.97 4.89
C LYS A 150 -10.36 -1.87 5.78
N ALA A 151 -9.04 -1.87 5.96
CA ALA A 151 -8.36 -0.85 6.76
C ALA A 151 -8.44 0.55 6.12
N LEU A 152 -8.54 0.64 4.81
CA LEU A 152 -8.74 1.90 4.08
C LEU A 152 -10.15 2.47 4.26
N GLY A 153 -11.14 1.65 4.58
CA GLY A 153 -12.55 2.05 4.64
C GLY A 153 -13.13 2.42 3.27
N ILE A 154 -12.55 1.91 2.18
CA ILE A 154 -13.05 2.09 0.81
C ILE A 154 -13.70 0.79 0.35
N GLU A 155 -14.91 0.88 -0.19
CA GLU A 155 -15.64 -0.27 -0.71
C GLU A 155 -14.89 -0.93 -1.87
N TYR A 156 -14.98 -2.26 -1.96
CA TYR A 156 -14.25 -3.05 -2.95
C TYR A 156 -14.57 -2.64 -4.40
N ASP A 157 -15.84 -2.42 -4.70
CA ASP A 157 -16.32 -2.01 -6.03
C ASP A 157 -15.74 -0.64 -6.46
N LYS A 158 -15.50 0.27 -5.51
CA LYS A 158 -14.87 1.56 -5.79
C LYS A 158 -13.41 1.42 -6.20
N LEU A 159 -12.68 0.50 -5.58
CA LEU A 159 -11.30 0.19 -5.97
C LEU A 159 -11.26 -0.52 -7.33
N GLU A 160 -12.19 -1.43 -7.60
CA GLU A 160 -12.32 -2.09 -8.90
C GLU A 160 -12.60 -1.08 -10.02
N ASP A 161 -13.55 -0.18 -9.81
CA ASP A 161 -13.86 0.91 -10.74
C ASP A 161 -12.66 1.84 -10.96
N ALA A 162 -11.91 2.16 -9.91
CA ALA A 162 -10.70 2.97 -10.01
C ALA A 162 -9.64 2.25 -10.87
N ILE A 163 -9.45 0.95 -10.70
CA ILE A 163 -8.54 0.14 -11.53
C ILE A 163 -8.94 0.22 -13.01
N ARG A 164 -10.24 0.07 -13.32
CA ARG A 164 -10.74 0.18 -14.70
C ARG A 164 -10.41 1.55 -15.32
N ARG A 165 -10.55 2.62 -14.57
CA ARG A 165 -10.22 3.99 -15.03
C ARG A 165 -8.71 4.20 -15.19
N VAL A 166 -7.92 3.82 -14.18
CA VAL A 166 -6.46 4.03 -14.18
C VAL A 166 -5.77 3.23 -15.30
N PHE A 167 -6.20 1.99 -15.51
CA PHE A 167 -5.53 1.10 -16.45
C PHE A 167 -6.29 0.90 -17.78
N GLY A 168 -7.48 1.42 -17.95
CA GLY A 168 -8.31 1.20 -19.15
C GLY A 168 -7.61 1.52 -20.46
N ARG A 169 -6.80 2.59 -20.50
CA ARG A 169 -6.01 2.97 -21.69
C ARG A 169 -4.85 2.00 -22.01
N LYS A 170 -4.48 1.11 -21.06
CA LYS A 170 -3.41 0.12 -21.24
C LYS A 170 -3.91 -1.22 -21.80
N GLY A 171 -5.22 -1.37 -21.96
CA GLY A 171 -5.89 -2.55 -22.52
C GLY A 171 -6.54 -3.44 -21.46
N GLU A 172 -7.59 -4.16 -21.89
CA GLU A 172 -8.46 -4.97 -21.02
C GLU A 172 -7.69 -6.04 -20.25
N ALA A 173 -6.71 -6.70 -20.87
CA ALA A 173 -5.91 -7.73 -20.22
C ALA A 173 -5.16 -7.20 -18.97
N ILE A 174 -4.73 -5.93 -18.99
CA ILE A 174 -4.06 -5.30 -17.84
C ILE A 174 -5.09 -4.97 -16.76
N VAL A 175 -6.26 -4.49 -17.15
CA VAL A 175 -7.37 -4.21 -16.22
C VAL A 175 -7.76 -5.48 -15.49
N GLU A 176 -8.07 -6.56 -16.20
CA GLU A 176 -8.49 -7.84 -15.62
C GLU A 176 -7.40 -8.46 -14.72
N ALA A 177 -6.12 -8.36 -15.10
CA ALA A 177 -5.01 -8.81 -14.26
C ALA A 177 -4.96 -8.06 -12.91
N ASN A 178 -5.21 -6.75 -12.92
CA ASN A 178 -5.21 -5.94 -11.70
C ASN A 178 -6.48 -6.19 -10.86
N ILE A 179 -7.65 -6.36 -11.46
CA ILE A 179 -8.88 -6.73 -10.75
C ILE A 179 -8.73 -8.11 -10.08
N LYS A 180 -8.18 -9.09 -10.80
CA LYS A 180 -7.87 -10.39 -10.24
C LYS A 180 -6.93 -10.28 -9.03
N ALA A 181 -5.88 -9.46 -9.16
CA ALA A 181 -4.95 -9.21 -8.08
C ALA A 181 -5.63 -8.55 -6.86
N LEU A 182 -6.49 -7.56 -7.07
CA LEU A 182 -7.28 -6.93 -6.01
C LEU A 182 -8.11 -7.97 -5.23
N GLY A 183 -8.81 -8.87 -5.94
CA GLY A 183 -9.62 -9.93 -5.33
C GLY A 183 -8.80 -10.92 -4.50
N ILE A 184 -7.60 -11.29 -4.99
CA ILE A 184 -6.66 -12.16 -4.24
C ILE A 184 -6.24 -11.47 -2.93
N GLY A 185 -5.94 -10.18 -2.98
CA GLY A 185 -5.58 -9.40 -1.81
C GLY A 185 -6.74 -9.27 -0.82
N ALA A 186 -7.94 -8.95 -1.30
CA ALA A 186 -9.14 -8.80 -0.47
C ALA A 186 -9.46 -10.08 0.32
N ALA A 187 -9.18 -11.26 -0.23
CA ALA A 187 -9.30 -12.52 0.48
C ALA A 187 -8.28 -12.68 1.65
N CYS A 188 -7.24 -11.85 1.72
CA CYS A 188 -6.27 -11.80 2.81
C CYS A 188 -6.64 -10.73 3.86
N SER A 189 -7.61 -9.87 3.60
CA SER A 189 -8.08 -8.81 4.49
C SER A 189 -8.77 -9.41 5.72
N LYS A 190 -8.46 -8.90 6.91
CA LYS A 190 -9.04 -9.32 8.21
C LYS A 190 -10.19 -8.42 8.65
#